data_bf18cc88c05398f642bab4ef4cd2384f
#
_entry.id   bf18cc88c05398f642bab4ef4cd2384f
#
_cell.length_a   1.000
_cell.length_b   1.000
_cell.length_c   1.000
_cell.angle_alpha   90.00
_cell.angle_beta   90.00
_cell.angle_gamma   90.00
#
_symmetry.space_group_name_H-M   'P 1'
#
loop_
_entity.id
_entity.type
_entity.pdbx_description
1 polymer ?
#
loop_
_entity_poly.entity_id
_entity_poly.type
_entity_poly.pdbx_seq_one_letter_code
_entity_poly.pdbx_strand_id
1 'polypeptide(L)'
;MKKYLGCLTLGLIVLLGMSIGPARAADKPVTIVFENVYSTSHIRLGEKAVIGMYLNEVEKALKGKVVIQKHWAGEPVPTKQTLEALSVGTIDMLAAYPPYFSGKVAIADIAAMPANFHSYDDIYDLWWNSPLGDLVDKGYQKRANAKFLFPAIFAPQNFQIAKRSKKIVKFEDFKGMKIRAGGGMPNYTVKAIGGSPVATVGGEYYTAMQKGTVDAGLMGSYSLRTYKIWEVADQVVNPPIFPHCFVGVWMNLDKWNSLTPEVQKVFIDTARMMTARWICYVELDDARVRAEARKNGVTFYTLPPEEAAKMYKAAMPVWDIYLENCKRQGLGKEAIQIKEILEKRFQAYD
;
A
#
# COMPACT_ATOMS: atom_id res chain seq x y z
N MET A 1 -47.86 -62.77 67.32
CA MET A 1 -46.64 -63.44 66.86
C MET A 1 -46.19 -62.77 65.57
N LYS A 2 -44.85 -62.62 65.51
CA LYS A 2 -44.02 -62.06 64.40
C LYS A 2 -44.06 -60.57 64.21
N LYS A 3 -42.97 -59.97 64.68
CA LYS A 3 -42.45 -58.64 64.48
C LYS A 3 -41.90 -58.48 63.02
N TYR A 4 -42.15 -57.37 62.37
CA TYR A 4 -41.30 -56.96 61.22
C TYR A 4 -40.70 -55.63 61.53
N LEU A 5 -39.37 -55.69 61.61
CA LEU A 5 -38.46 -54.52 61.73
C LEU A 5 -38.28 -53.88 60.39
N GLY A 6 -38.72 -52.61 60.26
CA GLY A 6 -38.48 -51.83 59.04
C GLY A 6 -37.22 -50.99 59.17
N CYS A 7 -36.29 -51.23 58.30
CA CYS A 7 -34.99 -50.51 58.19
C CYS A 7 -35.21 -49.19 57.43
N LEU A 8 -35.03 -48.07 58.11
CA LEU A 8 -34.97 -46.73 57.46
C LEU A 8 -33.56 -46.54 56.95
N THR A 9 -33.38 -46.58 55.63
CA THR A 9 -32.19 -46.09 54.95
C THR A 9 -32.30 -44.59 54.68
N LEU A 10 -31.50 -43.81 55.41
CA LEU A 10 -31.32 -42.38 55.17
C LEU A 10 -30.45 -42.22 53.90
N GLY A 11 -31.06 -41.80 52.78
CA GLY A 11 -30.33 -41.41 51.55
C GLY A 11 -29.74 -40.01 51.71
N LEU A 12 -28.44 -39.93 51.79
CA LEU A 12 -27.67 -38.68 51.79
C LEU A 12 -27.62 -38.12 50.37
N ILE A 13 -28.49 -37.12 50.07
CA ILE A 13 -28.42 -36.37 48.79
C ILE A 13 -27.24 -35.40 48.89
N VAL A 14 -26.12 -35.71 48.24
CA VAL A 14 -25.01 -34.78 48.03
C VAL A 14 -25.39 -33.86 46.89
N LEU A 15 -25.84 -32.65 47.19
CA LEU A 15 -26.00 -31.55 46.25
C LEU A 15 -24.58 -31.08 45.86
N LEU A 16 -24.06 -31.53 44.71
CA LEU A 16 -22.93 -30.90 44.05
C LEU A 16 -23.39 -29.53 43.58
N GLY A 17 -23.08 -28.51 44.38
CA GLY A 17 -23.21 -27.09 43.97
C GLY A 17 -22.22 -26.80 42.83
N MET A 18 -22.67 -26.94 41.57
CA MET A 18 -21.99 -26.30 40.46
C MET A 18 -22.09 -24.80 40.66
N SER A 19 -21.02 -24.15 41.17
CA SER A 19 -20.87 -22.72 41.13
C SER A 19 -20.73 -22.31 39.66
N ILE A 20 -21.85 -21.90 39.05
CA ILE A 20 -21.85 -21.17 37.79
C ILE A 20 -21.24 -19.81 38.13
N GLY A 21 -19.89 -19.69 37.95
CA GLY A 21 -19.26 -18.38 38.01
C GLY A 21 -19.97 -17.41 37.04
N PRO A 22 -20.02 -16.11 37.35
CA PRO A 22 -20.68 -15.16 36.48
C PRO A 22 -20.12 -15.31 35.07
N ALA A 23 -20.97 -15.61 34.09
CA ALA A 23 -20.61 -15.59 32.69
C ALA A 23 -20.05 -14.20 32.42
N ARG A 24 -18.70 -14.14 32.16
CA ARG A 24 -18.04 -12.90 31.78
C ARG A 24 -18.78 -12.38 30.56
N ALA A 25 -19.44 -11.25 30.69
CA ALA A 25 -20.09 -10.61 29.54
C ALA A 25 -19.05 -10.55 28.41
N ALA A 26 -19.38 -11.10 27.27
CA ALA A 26 -18.48 -11.05 26.12
C ALA A 26 -18.24 -9.56 25.83
N ASP A 27 -16.98 -9.14 25.91
CA ASP A 27 -16.60 -7.77 25.60
C ASP A 27 -17.12 -7.42 24.20
N LYS A 28 -17.78 -6.25 24.07
CA LYS A 28 -18.29 -5.81 22.77
C LYS A 28 -17.16 -5.78 21.76
N PRO A 29 -17.38 -6.25 20.51
CA PRO A 29 -16.36 -6.19 19.47
C PRO A 29 -15.84 -4.76 19.28
N VAL A 30 -14.53 -4.62 19.11
CA VAL A 30 -13.94 -3.36 18.69
C VAL A 30 -14.30 -3.12 17.24
N THR A 31 -15.02 -2.04 16.95
CA THR A 31 -15.32 -1.62 15.58
C THR A 31 -14.16 -0.80 15.03
N ILE A 32 -13.74 -1.10 13.81
CA ILE A 32 -12.70 -0.38 13.05
C ILE A 32 -13.31 0.10 11.75
N VAL A 33 -13.31 1.41 11.53
CA VAL A 33 -13.74 2.03 10.26
C VAL A 33 -12.55 2.08 9.32
N PHE A 34 -12.60 1.26 8.27
CA PHE A 34 -11.55 1.16 7.28
C PHE A 34 -11.94 1.85 5.97
N GLU A 35 -11.04 2.64 5.43
CA GLU A 35 -11.14 3.30 4.12
C GLU A 35 -10.05 2.81 3.18
N ASN A 36 -10.44 2.44 1.96
CA ASN A 36 -9.51 2.17 0.86
C ASN A 36 -9.78 3.16 -0.29
N VAL A 37 -8.79 3.92 -0.68
CA VAL A 37 -8.91 4.85 -1.82
C VAL A 37 -9.12 4.15 -3.17
N TYR A 38 -8.95 2.84 -3.23
CA TYR A 38 -9.15 2.01 -4.42
C TYR A 38 -10.51 1.31 -4.39
N SER A 39 -11.06 1.01 -5.58
CA SER A 39 -12.36 0.33 -5.69
C SER A 39 -12.30 -1.13 -5.25
N THR A 40 -13.45 -1.72 -4.91
CA THR A 40 -13.60 -3.16 -4.61
C THR A 40 -13.07 -4.04 -5.74
N SER A 41 -13.23 -3.61 -6.99
CA SER A 41 -12.81 -4.35 -8.20
C SER A 41 -11.34 -4.17 -8.56
N HIS A 42 -10.57 -3.36 -7.82
CA HIS A 42 -9.15 -3.17 -8.11
C HIS A 42 -8.38 -4.48 -7.96
N ILE A 43 -7.77 -4.97 -9.06
CA ILE A 43 -7.20 -6.33 -9.13
C ILE A 43 -6.06 -6.61 -8.14
N ARG A 44 -5.39 -5.60 -7.62
CA ARG A 44 -4.28 -5.74 -6.65
C ARG A 44 -4.58 -5.21 -5.26
N LEU A 45 -5.52 -4.30 -5.11
CA LEU A 45 -5.76 -3.60 -3.85
C LEU A 45 -7.23 -3.65 -3.42
N GLY A 46 -8.10 -4.28 -4.20
CA GLY A 46 -9.54 -4.36 -3.92
C GLY A 46 -9.91 -5.44 -2.91
N GLU A 47 -11.20 -5.68 -2.83
CA GLU A 47 -11.81 -6.59 -1.84
C GLU A 47 -11.33 -8.03 -1.96
N LYS A 48 -11.11 -8.53 -3.19
CA LYS A 48 -10.60 -9.89 -3.46
C LYS A 48 -9.07 -9.93 -3.64
N ALA A 49 -8.39 -8.86 -3.29
CA ALA A 49 -6.94 -8.70 -3.41
C ALA A 49 -6.29 -8.50 -2.03
N VAL A 50 -5.00 -8.08 -2.01
CA VAL A 50 -4.21 -8.06 -0.77
C VAL A 50 -4.88 -7.36 0.39
N ILE A 51 -5.53 -6.21 0.13
CA ILE A 51 -6.14 -5.42 1.21
C ILE A 51 -7.36 -6.14 1.78
N GLY A 52 -8.32 -6.54 0.94
CA GLY A 52 -9.51 -7.26 1.41
C GLY A 52 -9.17 -8.61 2.05
N MET A 53 -8.20 -9.35 1.50
CA MET A 53 -7.71 -10.59 2.09
C MET A 53 -7.08 -10.35 3.46
N TYR A 54 -6.27 -9.30 3.61
CA TYR A 54 -5.68 -8.91 4.89
C TYR A 54 -6.76 -8.65 5.95
N LEU A 55 -7.75 -7.82 5.62
CA LEU A 55 -8.84 -7.51 6.56
C LEU A 55 -9.62 -8.74 6.96
N ASN A 56 -9.95 -9.63 6.01
CA ASN A 56 -10.68 -10.86 6.27
C ASN A 56 -9.90 -11.85 7.16
N GLU A 57 -8.57 -11.98 6.93
CA GLU A 57 -7.74 -12.85 7.78
C GLU A 57 -7.59 -12.28 9.20
N VAL A 58 -7.51 -10.95 9.37
CA VAL A 58 -7.51 -10.31 10.70
C VAL A 58 -8.84 -10.59 11.43
N GLU A 59 -10.00 -10.36 10.80
CA GLU A 59 -11.30 -10.64 11.42
C GLU A 59 -11.46 -12.11 11.79
N LYS A 60 -11.05 -13.02 10.90
CA LYS A 60 -11.08 -14.46 11.12
C LYS A 60 -10.19 -14.89 12.30
N ALA A 61 -8.96 -14.36 12.40
CA ALA A 61 -8.03 -14.67 13.48
C ALA A 61 -8.54 -14.17 14.84
N LEU A 62 -9.20 -13.01 14.86
CA LEU A 62 -9.73 -12.37 16.07
C LEU A 62 -11.11 -12.88 16.51
N LYS A 63 -11.76 -13.77 15.74
CA LYS A 63 -12.98 -14.49 16.11
C LYS A 63 -14.08 -13.61 16.72
N GLY A 64 -14.39 -12.48 16.08
CA GLY A 64 -15.44 -11.55 16.52
C GLY A 64 -15.01 -10.55 17.60
N LYS A 65 -13.75 -10.54 18.06
CA LYS A 65 -13.23 -9.48 18.93
C LYS A 65 -13.12 -8.14 18.20
N VAL A 66 -12.95 -8.19 16.87
CA VAL A 66 -12.85 -7.02 15.99
C VAL A 66 -13.82 -7.19 14.83
N VAL A 67 -14.50 -6.10 14.46
CA VAL A 67 -15.35 -5.98 13.27
C VAL A 67 -14.85 -4.80 12.44
N ILE A 68 -14.60 -5.02 11.15
CA ILE A 68 -14.06 -3.99 10.26
C ILE A 68 -15.17 -3.52 9.30
N GLN A 69 -15.60 -2.27 9.46
CA GLN A 69 -16.49 -1.60 8.51
C GLN A 69 -15.68 -1.14 7.31
N LYS A 70 -15.88 -1.78 6.15
CA LYS A 70 -15.04 -1.64 4.96
C LYS A 70 -15.66 -0.66 3.97
N HIS A 71 -14.99 0.47 3.73
CA HIS A 71 -15.33 1.48 2.74
C HIS A 71 -14.29 1.50 1.62
N TRP A 72 -14.73 1.77 0.40
CA TRP A 72 -13.91 1.65 -0.80
C TRP A 72 -14.10 2.86 -1.73
N ALA A 73 -13.12 3.10 -2.58
CA ALA A 73 -13.20 4.10 -3.66
C ALA A 73 -13.30 5.56 -3.19
N GLY A 74 -12.88 5.86 -1.97
CA GLY A 74 -12.96 7.21 -1.41
C GLY A 74 -14.35 7.57 -0.89
N GLU A 75 -15.15 6.55 -0.53
CA GLU A 75 -16.35 6.68 0.27
C GLU A 75 -15.99 6.68 1.71
N PRO A 76 -16.17 7.21 2.69
CA PRO A 76 -16.86 8.46 3.02
C PRO A 76 -15.98 9.71 2.86
N VAL A 77 -14.68 9.54 2.58
CA VAL A 77 -13.72 10.66 2.54
C VAL A 77 -13.01 10.72 1.19
N PRO A 78 -12.97 11.89 0.51
CA PRO A 78 -12.21 12.05 -0.74
C PRO A 78 -10.73 11.68 -0.57
N THR A 79 -10.14 10.96 -1.51
CA THR A 79 -8.79 10.38 -1.46
C THR A 79 -7.71 11.29 -0.87
N LYS A 80 -7.68 12.58 -1.27
CA LYS A 80 -6.63 13.51 -0.79
C LYS A 80 -6.83 13.96 0.67
N GLN A 81 -8.00 13.73 1.25
CA GLN A 81 -8.35 14.09 2.63
C GLN A 81 -8.26 12.89 3.59
N THR A 82 -8.08 11.67 3.08
CA THR A 82 -8.14 10.45 3.88
C THR A 82 -7.06 10.38 4.97
N LEU A 83 -5.84 10.89 4.73
CA LEU A 83 -4.81 10.92 5.77
C LEU A 83 -5.15 11.91 6.90
N GLU A 84 -5.83 13.00 6.59
CA GLU A 84 -6.31 13.93 7.63
C GLU A 84 -7.43 13.29 8.43
N ALA A 85 -8.40 12.67 7.75
CA ALA A 85 -9.49 11.93 8.41
C ALA A 85 -8.95 10.81 9.32
N LEU A 86 -7.90 10.09 8.90
CA LEU A 86 -7.20 9.12 9.72
C LEU A 86 -6.53 9.80 10.93
N SER A 87 -5.83 10.92 10.72
CA SER A 87 -5.11 11.64 11.78
C SER A 87 -6.02 12.05 12.94
N VAL A 88 -7.24 12.50 12.63
CA VAL A 88 -8.22 12.98 13.62
C VAL A 88 -9.21 11.89 14.08
N GLY A 89 -9.07 10.66 13.60
CA GLY A 89 -9.90 9.52 14.00
C GLY A 89 -11.30 9.50 13.39
N THR A 90 -11.57 10.21 12.29
CA THR A 90 -12.81 10.08 11.52
C THR A 90 -12.90 8.70 10.86
N ILE A 91 -11.79 8.16 10.44
CA ILE A 91 -11.59 6.76 10.05
C ILE A 91 -10.48 6.15 10.92
N ASP A 92 -10.57 4.84 11.19
CA ASP A 92 -9.61 4.14 12.03
C ASP A 92 -8.45 3.51 11.23
N MET A 93 -8.71 3.10 10.00
CA MET A 93 -7.70 2.50 9.11
C MET A 93 -7.80 3.05 7.69
N LEU A 94 -6.66 3.09 7.02
CA LEU A 94 -6.51 3.60 5.64
C LEU A 94 -5.60 2.70 4.82
N ALA A 95 -5.97 2.48 3.55
CA ALA A 95 -5.06 1.98 2.51
C ALA A 95 -4.98 2.99 1.36
N ALA A 96 -3.78 3.51 1.07
CA ALA A 96 -3.59 4.51 0.03
C ALA A 96 -2.13 4.57 -0.48
N TYR A 97 -1.92 5.26 -1.58
CA TYR A 97 -0.59 5.48 -2.14
C TYR A 97 0.14 6.62 -1.39
N PRO A 98 1.29 6.34 -0.73
CA PRO A 98 1.96 7.32 0.12
C PRO A 98 2.24 8.67 -0.54
N PRO A 99 2.66 8.74 -1.83
CA PRO A 99 2.90 10.02 -2.51
C PRO A 99 1.68 10.96 -2.62
N TYR A 100 0.47 10.49 -2.37
CA TYR A 100 -0.70 11.39 -2.29
C TYR A 100 -0.60 12.37 -1.10
N PHE A 101 0.21 12.04 -0.10
CA PHE A 101 0.30 12.74 1.17
C PHE A 101 1.67 13.36 1.44
N SER A 102 2.57 13.43 0.44
CA SER A 102 3.95 13.93 0.57
C SER A 102 4.04 15.31 1.22
N GLY A 103 3.05 16.17 0.98
CA GLY A 103 2.98 17.49 1.62
C GLY A 103 2.89 17.44 3.14
N LYS A 104 2.27 16.39 3.69
CA LYS A 104 2.13 16.17 5.14
C LYS A 104 3.22 15.24 5.69
N VAL A 105 3.50 14.11 4.99
CA VAL A 105 4.48 13.10 5.41
C VAL A 105 5.27 12.61 4.20
N ALA A 106 6.46 13.18 3.99
CA ALA A 106 7.31 12.87 2.83
C ALA A 106 8.10 11.55 2.98
N ILE A 107 8.30 11.05 4.20
CA ILE A 107 9.24 9.95 4.45
C ILE A 107 8.89 8.65 3.71
N ALA A 108 7.59 8.38 3.50
CA ALA A 108 7.16 7.19 2.76
C ALA A 108 7.12 7.39 1.23
N ASP A 109 7.59 8.51 0.71
CA ASP A 109 7.76 8.70 -0.74
C ASP A 109 8.78 7.73 -1.34
N ILE A 110 9.60 7.06 -0.49
CA ILE A 110 10.42 5.92 -0.91
C ILE A 110 9.61 4.82 -1.61
N ALA A 111 8.29 4.77 -1.39
CA ALA A 111 7.35 3.89 -2.10
C ALA A 111 7.39 4.06 -3.63
N ALA A 112 7.88 5.20 -4.12
CA ALA A 112 7.96 5.50 -5.55
C ALA A 112 9.12 6.47 -5.82
N MET A 113 10.32 5.96 -5.70
CA MET A 113 11.56 6.66 -6.01
C MET A 113 12.32 5.94 -7.13
N PRO A 114 13.11 6.65 -7.94
CA PRO A 114 14.05 6.00 -8.85
C PRO A 114 15.03 5.13 -8.05
N ALA A 115 15.26 3.88 -8.50
CA ALA A 115 16.19 2.96 -7.85
C ALA A 115 16.01 2.87 -6.32
N ASN A 116 14.77 2.69 -5.86
CA ASN A 116 14.45 2.65 -4.43
C ASN A 116 14.74 1.28 -3.77
N PHE A 117 14.36 0.19 -4.42
CA PHE A 117 14.59 -1.18 -3.98
C PHE A 117 15.11 -2.01 -5.15
N HIS A 118 15.94 -3.02 -4.87
CA HIS A 118 16.45 -3.91 -5.89
C HIS A 118 15.41 -4.96 -6.31
N SER A 119 14.60 -5.41 -5.37
CA SER A 119 13.53 -6.39 -5.57
C SER A 119 12.33 -6.15 -4.64
N TYR A 120 11.24 -6.88 -4.85
CA TYR A 120 10.14 -6.91 -3.89
C TYR A 120 10.51 -7.62 -2.59
N ASP A 121 11.43 -8.61 -2.66
CA ASP A 121 11.97 -9.27 -1.47
C ASP A 121 12.73 -8.27 -0.61
N ASP A 122 13.41 -7.29 -1.20
CA ASP A 122 14.04 -6.20 -0.46
C ASP A 122 13.03 -5.36 0.31
N ILE A 123 11.86 -5.07 -0.26
CA ILE A 123 10.80 -4.36 0.48
C ILE A 123 10.41 -5.18 1.70
N TYR A 124 10.21 -6.50 1.55
CA TYR A 124 9.86 -7.37 2.67
C TYR A 124 10.97 -7.41 3.72
N ASP A 125 12.20 -7.71 3.31
CA ASP A 125 13.31 -7.91 4.23
C ASP A 125 13.68 -6.61 4.95
N LEU A 126 13.83 -5.51 4.22
CA LEU A 126 14.18 -4.22 4.83
C LEU A 126 13.06 -3.68 5.71
N TRP A 127 11.79 -3.95 5.37
CA TRP A 127 10.67 -3.50 6.20
C TRP A 127 10.57 -4.23 7.53
N TRP A 128 10.74 -5.57 7.49
CA TRP A 128 10.49 -6.41 8.67
C TRP A 128 11.73 -6.79 9.47
N ASN A 129 12.91 -6.70 8.87
CA ASN A 129 14.16 -7.19 9.46
C ASN A 129 15.27 -6.12 9.52
N SER A 130 14.95 -4.85 9.20
CA SER A 130 15.85 -3.70 9.37
C SER A 130 15.11 -2.53 10.02
N PRO A 131 15.80 -1.45 10.39
CA PRO A 131 15.17 -0.25 10.96
C PRO A 131 14.25 0.52 9.98
N LEU A 132 14.22 0.20 8.69
CA LEU A 132 13.52 0.97 7.66
C LEU A 132 12.03 1.15 7.96
N GLY A 133 11.33 0.06 8.30
CA GLY A 133 9.90 0.11 8.63
C GLY A 133 9.61 1.01 9.83
N ASP A 134 10.43 0.91 10.89
CA ASP A 134 10.29 1.72 12.10
C ASP A 134 10.57 3.20 11.83
N LEU A 135 11.55 3.52 10.97
CA LEU A 135 11.86 4.91 10.59
C LEU A 135 10.69 5.55 9.83
N VAL A 136 10.07 4.83 8.91
CA VAL A 136 8.88 5.30 8.19
C VAL A 136 7.70 5.45 9.13
N ASP A 137 7.42 4.45 9.97
CA ASP A 137 6.35 4.48 10.96
C ASP A 137 6.47 5.67 11.92
N LYS A 138 7.67 5.90 12.46
CA LYS A 138 7.97 7.06 13.33
C LYS A 138 7.62 8.39 12.65
N GLY A 139 7.87 8.51 11.34
CA GLY A 139 7.49 9.69 10.58
C GLY A 139 5.97 9.91 10.55
N TYR A 140 5.19 8.85 10.35
CA TYR A 140 3.73 8.92 10.38
C TYR A 140 3.17 9.18 11.77
N GLN A 141 3.71 8.55 12.81
CA GLN A 141 3.32 8.83 14.21
C GLN A 141 3.50 10.31 14.51
N LYS A 142 4.67 10.87 14.20
CA LYS A 142 5.02 12.27 14.47
C LYS A 142 4.17 13.27 13.69
N ARG A 143 3.83 12.98 12.43
CA ARG A 143 3.27 13.94 11.49
C ARG A 143 1.77 13.77 11.21
N ALA A 144 1.24 12.58 11.45
CA ALA A 144 -0.12 12.23 11.06
C ALA A 144 -0.90 11.43 12.11
N ASN A 145 -0.41 11.31 13.36
CA ASN A 145 -1.05 10.49 14.38
C ASN A 145 -1.48 9.13 13.84
N ALA A 146 -0.60 8.49 13.07
CA ALA A 146 -0.88 7.23 12.38
C ALA A 146 0.22 6.20 12.60
N LYS A 147 -0.16 4.95 12.86
CA LYS A 147 0.69 3.77 12.85
C LYS A 147 0.77 3.23 11.45
N PHE A 148 1.95 3.12 10.86
CA PHE A 148 2.14 2.44 9.58
C PHE A 148 2.19 0.93 9.83
N LEU A 149 1.20 0.18 9.33
CA LEU A 149 1.10 -1.26 9.59
C LEU A 149 2.00 -2.06 8.65
N PHE A 150 1.90 -1.84 7.34
CA PHE A 150 2.73 -2.55 6.37
C PHE A 150 2.70 -1.94 4.95
N PRO A 151 3.74 -2.23 4.13
CA PRO A 151 3.75 -1.94 2.71
C PRO A 151 3.01 -3.04 1.94
N ALA A 152 1.86 -2.74 1.37
CA ALA A 152 1.21 -3.64 0.42
C ALA A 152 1.92 -3.53 -0.93
N ILE A 153 2.60 -4.59 -1.35
CA ILE A 153 3.35 -4.63 -2.62
C ILE A 153 2.44 -4.28 -3.78
N PHE A 154 2.92 -3.41 -4.66
CA PHE A 154 2.07 -2.85 -5.69
C PHE A 154 2.50 -3.28 -7.10
N ALA A 155 3.26 -2.47 -7.82
CA ALA A 155 3.71 -2.78 -9.18
C ALA A 155 4.86 -1.88 -9.61
N PRO A 156 5.73 -2.34 -10.53
CA PRO A 156 6.63 -1.44 -11.23
C PRO A 156 5.82 -0.35 -11.94
N GLN A 157 6.32 0.88 -11.93
CA GLN A 157 5.66 1.97 -12.63
C GLN A 157 6.40 2.35 -13.90
N ASN A 158 5.68 2.22 -15.00
CA ASN A 158 6.13 2.48 -16.35
C ASN A 158 5.39 3.70 -16.92
N PHE A 159 5.97 4.31 -17.94
CA PHE A 159 5.25 5.29 -18.74
C PHE A 159 4.33 4.58 -19.73
N GLN A 160 3.04 4.92 -19.69
CA GLN A 160 2.00 4.43 -20.59
C GLN A 160 1.60 5.58 -21.51
N ILE A 161 1.82 5.43 -22.81
CA ILE A 161 1.72 6.51 -23.78
C ILE A 161 0.36 6.47 -24.48
N ALA A 162 -0.34 7.59 -24.51
CA ALA A 162 -1.63 7.70 -25.19
C ALA A 162 -1.52 7.38 -26.69
N LYS A 163 -2.56 6.75 -27.24
CA LYS A 163 -2.63 6.39 -28.67
C LYS A 163 -2.39 7.56 -29.61
N ARG A 164 -2.89 8.75 -29.22
CA ARG A 164 -2.76 9.98 -29.99
C ARG A 164 -1.40 10.69 -29.83
N SER A 165 -0.61 10.31 -28.81
CA SER A 165 0.62 11.02 -28.48
C SER A 165 1.82 10.44 -29.24
N LYS A 166 2.86 11.24 -29.39
CA LYS A 166 4.17 10.80 -29.92
C LYS A 166 4.66 9.64 -29.07
N LYS A 167 5.17 8.60 -29.73
CA LYS A 167 5.77 7.45 -29.05
C LYS A 167 7.14 7.78 -28.48
N ILE A 168 7.47 7.18 -27.35
CA ILE A 168 8.78 7.29 -26.72
C ILE A 168 9.68 6.21 -27.29
N VAL A 169 10.77 6.61 -27.94
CA VAL A 169 11.79 5.70 -28.47
C VAL A 169 13.19 6.05 -27.96
N LYS A 170 13.37 7.26 -27.40
CA LYS A 170 14.60 7.76 -26.78
C LYS A 170 14.27 8.72 -25.64
N PHE A 171 15.28 9.03 -24.82
CA PHE A 171 15.11 9.87 -23.62
C PHE A 171 14.55 11.26 -23.93
N GLU A 172 15.00 11.90 -24.99
CA GLU A 172 14.58 13.25 -25.35
C GLU A 172 13.08 13.35 -25.70
N ASP A 173 12.41 12.22 -25.99
CA ASP A 173 10.98 12.19 -26.32
C ASP A 173 10.08 12.49 -25.11
N PHE A 174 10.60 12.43 -23.89
CA PHE A 174 9.87 12.85 -22.68
C PHE A 174 9.70 14.36 -22.59
N LYS A 175 10.54 15.13 -23.28
CA LYS A 175 10.56 16.59 -23.16
C LYS A 175 9.23 17.22 -23.54
N GLY A 176 8.66 17.96 -22.58
CA GLY A 176 7.39 18.68 -22.75
C GLY A 176 6.13 17.83 -22.70
N MET A 177 6.22 16.48 -22.62
CA MET A 177 5.03 15.63 -22.49
C MET A 177 4.29 15.92 -21.18
N LYS A 178 2.97 16.04 -21.25
CA LYS A 178 2.09 16.11 -20.09
C LYS A 178 1.92 14.69 -19.54
N ILE A 179 2.54 14.41 -18.40
CA ILE A 179 2.59 13.05 -17.83
C ILE A 179 1.81 13.03 -16.52
N ARG A 180 0.77 12.19 -16.46
CA ARG A 180 0.07 11.91 -15.22
C ARG A 180 1.02 11.27 -14.21
N ALA A 181 1.06 11.82 -12.99
CA ALA A 181 1.75 11.20 -11.85
C ALA A 181 0.91 11.31 -10.57
N GLY A 182 1.25 10.54 -9.55
CA GLY A 182 0.48 10.43 -8.31
C GLY A 182 0.71 11.56 -7.29
N GLY A 183 1.50 12.58 -7.63
CA GLY A 183 1.94 13.59 -6.65
C GLY A 183 3.34 13.29 -6.10
N GLY A 184 3.79 14.03 -5.08
CA GLY A 184 5.06 13.79 -4.40
C GLY A 184 6.28 13.60 -5.31
N MET A 185 7.16 12.67 -4.96
CA MET A 185 8.37 12.38 -5.74
C MET A 185 8.10 11.94 -7.19
N PRO A 186 7.03 11.20 -7.52
CA PRO A 186 6.65 10.98 -8.92
C PRO A 186 6.54 12.25 -9.77
N ASN A 187 5.99 13.34 -9.24
CA ASN A 187 5.92 14.61 -9.99
C ASN A 187 7.30 15.22 -10.21
N TYR A 188 8.16 15.20 -9.19
CA TYR A 188 9.54 15.67 -9.33
C TYR A 188 10.33 14.82 -10.32
N THR A 189 10.11 13.52 -10.34
CA THR A 189 10.74 12.59 -11.29
C THR A 189 10.32 12.91 -12.73
N VAL A 190 9.02 13.09 -12.98
CA VAL A 190 8.53 13.50 -14.30
C VAL A 190 9.17 14.83 -14.74
N LYS A 191 9.28 15.79 -13.83
CA LYS A 191 9.93 17.09 -14.13
C LYS A 191 11.42 16.92 -14.42
N ALA A 192 12.13 16.07 -13.64
CA ALA A 192 13.57 15.83 -13.78
C ALA A 192 13.92 15.20 -15.14
N ILE A 193 13.06 14.35 -15.70
CA ILE A 193 13.24 13.75 -17.03
C ILE A 193 12.74 14.66 -18.18
N GLY A 194 12.35 15.92 -17.89
CA GLY A 194 11.93 16.90 -18.89
C GLY A 194 10.43 16.91 -19.23
N GLY A 195 9.62 16.07 -18.57
CA GLY A 195 8.17 16.07 -18.73
C GLY A 195 7.46 17.16 -17.89
N SER A 196 6.19 17.37 -18.15
CA SER A 196 5.30 18.26 -17.41
C SER A 196 4.34 17.42 -16.54
N PRO A 197 4.51 17.38 -15.22
CA PRO A 197 3.69 16.54 -14.37
C PRO A 197 2.27 17.07 -14.21
N VAL A 198 1.28 16.17 -14.29
CA VAL A 198 -0.14 16.43 -14.01
C VAL A 198 -0.57 15.51 -12.88
N ALA A 199 -0.80 16.09 -11.69
CA ALA A 199 -1.13 15.32 -10.48
C ALA A 199 -2.60 14.94 -10.46
N THR A 200 -2.91 13.64 -10.68
CA THR A 200 -4.26 13.10 -10.54
C THR A 200 -4.25 11.76 -9.80
N VAL A 201 -5.37 11.43 -9.13
CA VAL A 201 -5.55 10.11 -8.50
C VAL A 201 -5.76 9.02 -9.55
N GLY A 202 -5.56 7.75 -9.15
CA GLY A 202 -5.64 6.62 -10.08
C GLY A 202 -6.99 6.48 -10.79
N GLY A 203 -8.10 6.72 -10.09
CA GLY A 203 -9.45 6.63 -10.66
C GLY A 203 -9.75 7.64 -11.78
N GLU A 204 -9.04 8.76 -11.83
CA GLU A 204 -9.20 9.81 -12.86
C GLU A 204 -8.34 9.57 -14.11
N TYR A 205 -7.46 8.58 -14.08
CA TYR A 205 -6.41 8.40 -15.08
C TYR A 205 -6.95 8.11 -16.49
N TYR A 206 -7.94 7.22 -16.61
CA TYR A 206 -8.57 6.90 -17.90
C TYR A 206 -9.15 8.16 -18.55
N THR A 207 -9.95 8.91 -17.81
CA THR A 207 -10.61 10.14 -18.29
C THR A 207 -9.60 11.22 -18.66
N ALA A 208 -8.54 11.40 -17.87
CA ALA A 208 -7.48 12.36 -18.17
C ALA A 208 -6.76 12.02 -19.49
N MET A 209 -6.47 10.74 -19.74
CA MET A 209 -5.84 10.28 -20.97
C MET A 209 -6.81 10.36 -22.15
N GLN A 210 -8.07 9.94 -21.98
CA GLN A 210 -9.10 10.00 -23.01
C GLN A 210 -9.37 11.44 -23.50
N LYS A 211 -9.50 12.38 -22.57
CA LYS A 211 -9.77 13.80 -22.88
C LYS A 211 -8.55 14.58 -23.39
N GLY A 212 -7.37 14.01 -23.37
CA GLY A 212 -6.17 14.71 -23.80
C GLY A 212 -5.55 15.64 -22.76
N THR A 213 -5.98 15.57 -21.51
CA THR A 213 -5.36 16.31 -20.42
C THR A 213 -3.91 15.88 -20.20
N VAL A 214 -3.60 14.60 -20.48
CA VAL A 214 -2.27 14.05 -20.41
C VAL A 214 -1.91 13.28 -21.69
N ASP A 215 -0.62 13.27 -22.04
CA ASP A 215 -0.05 12.56 -23.18
C ASP A 215 0.44 11.17 -22.80
N ALA A 216 0.77 11.00 -21.52
CA ALA A 216 1.23 9.76 -20.93
C ALA A 216 0.80 9.67 -19.45
N GLY A 217 0.93 8.47 -18.86
CA GLY A 217 0.77 8.29 -17.43
C GLY A 217 1.85 7.41 -16.86
N LEU A 218 2.33 7.77 -15.68
CA LEU A 218 3.24 6.97 -14.88
C LEU A 218 2.41 6.07 -13.97
N MET A 219 2.35 4.76 -14.29
CA MET A 219 1.53 3.78 -13.58
C MET A 219 1.98 2.34 -13.87
N GLY A 220 1.61 1.42 -13.00
CA GLY A 220 1.91 0.00 -13.19
C GLY A 220 1.04 -0.67 -14.26
N SER A 221 1.49 -1.79 -14.80
CA SER A 221 0.79 -2.56 -15.84
C SER A 221 -0.63 -2.97 -15.44
N TYR A 222 -0.88 -3.18 -14.14
CA TYR A 222 -2.22 -3.51 -13.63
C TYR A 222 -3.30 -2.52 -14.09
N SER A 223 -2.94 -1.25 -14.32
CA SER A 223 -3.88 -0.20 -14.75
C SER A 223 -4.46 -0.47 -16.13
N LEU A 224 -3.70 -1.14 -17.00
CA LEU A 224 -4.16 -1.53 -18.32
C LEU A 224 -5.46 -2.34 -18.22
N ARG A 225 -5.53 -3.28 -17.25
CA ARG A 225 -6.75 -4.07 -16.98
C ARG A 225 -7.72 -3.33 -16.05
N THR A 226 -7.26 -2.85 -14.88
CA THR A 226 -8.12 -2.28 -13.83
C THR A 226 -8.89 -1.06 -14.33
N TYR A 227 -8.24 -0.19 -15.09
CA TYR A 227 -8.82 1.05 -15.60
C TYR A 227 -9.02 1.03 -17.11
N LYS A 228 -8.86 -0.14 -17.76
CA LYS A 228 -8.99 -0.33 -19.23
C LYS A 228 -8.10 0.63 -20.04
N ILE A 229 -6.91 0.95 -19.52
CA ILE A 229 -6.02 1.94 -20.16
C ILE A 229 -5.59 1.51 -21.57
N TRP A 230 -5.61 0.20 -21.91
CA TRP A 230 -5.38 -0.28 -23.29
C TRP A 230 -6.36 0.28 -24.32
N GLU A 231 -7.52 0.81 -23.92
CA GLU A 231 -8.45 1.47 -24.83
C GLU A 231 -7.92 2.84 -25.30
N VAL A 232 -7.12 3.52 -24.47
CA VAL A 232 -6.64 4.89 -24.69
C VAL A 232 -5.11 5.01 -24.81
N ALA A 233 -4.34 3.98 -24.45
CA ALA A 233 -2.88 3.88 -24.59
C ALA A 233 -2.51 2.62 -25.40
N ASP A 234 -1.40 2.69 -26.11
CA ASP A 234 -0.90 1.57 -26.96
C ASP A 234 0.62 1.34 -26.83
N GLN A 235 1.32 2.09 -25.97
CA GLN A 235 2.73 1.85 -25.67
C GLN A 235 2.98 1.91 -24.17
N VAL A 236 3.75 0.94 -23.67
CA VAL A 236 4.35 0.93 -22.33
C VAL A 236 5.86 0.95 -22.48
N VAL A 237 6.52 1.90 -21.83
CA VAL A 237 7.97 2.08 -21.91
C VAL A 237 8.67 1.34 -20.80
N ASN A 238 9.65 0.50 -21.13
CA ASN A 238 10.56 -0.18 -20.21
C ASN A 238 11.99 0.41 -20.35
N PRO A 239 12.83 0.28 -19.31
CA PRO A 239 12.51 -0.23 -17.98
C PRO A 239 11.59 0.70 -17.19
N PRO A 240 10.94 0.20 -16.10
CA PRO A 240 10.13 1.04 -15.22
C PRO A 240 10.99 2.08 -14.51
N ILE A 241 10.52 3.32 -14.42
CA ILE A 241 11.25 4.37 -13.68
C ILE A 241 11.23 4.13 -12.16
N PHE A 242 10.16 3.53 -11.66
CA PHE A 242 10.06 3.04 -10.28
C PHE A 242 9.91 1.52 -10.34
N PRO A 243 10.99 0.77 -10.15
CA PRO A 243 10.98 -0.68 -10.34
C PRO A 243 10.16 -1.41 -9.29
N HIS A 244 10.14 -0.93 -8.04
CA HIS A 244 9.47 -1.59 -6.93
C HIS A 244 8.68 -0.59 -6.09
N CYS A 245 7.35 -0.70 -6.12
CA CYS A 245 6.45 0.22 -5.45
C CYS A 245 5.57 -0.50 -4.43
N PHE A 246 5.10 0.24 -3.43
CA PHE A 246 4.11 -0.25 -2.47
C PHE A 246 3.04 0.80 -2.19
N VAL A 247 1.92 0.33 -1.67
CA VAL A 247 0.83 1.11 -1.06
C VAL A 247 0.96 0.99 0.44
N GLY A 248 0.73 2.05 1.19
CA GLY A 248 0.73 1.99 2.65
C GLY A 248 -0.61 1.55 3.20
N VAL A 249 -0.56 0.85 4.33
CA VAL A 249 -1.72 0.56 5.18
C VAL A 249 -1.43 1.13 6.56
N TRP A 250 -2.34 1.95 7.06
CA TRP A 250 -2.19 2.65 8.34
C TRP A 250 -3.37 2.43 9.25
N MET A 251 -3.14 2.63 10.56
CA MET A 251 -4.19 2.77 11.56
C MET A 251 -3.99 4.10 12.30
N ASN A 252 -5.07 4.77 12.70
CA ASN A 252 -4.99 5.91 13.61
C ASN A 252 -4.22 5.49 14.88
N LEU A 253 -3.27 6.30 15.34
CA LEU A 253 -2.36 5.92 16.43
C LEU A 253 -3.07 5.74 17.77
N ASP A 254 -4.07 6.59 18.06
CA ASP A 254 -4.85 6.48 19.31
C ASP A 254 -5.70 5.20 19.28
N LYS A 255 -6.32 4.89 18.14
CA LYS A 255 -7.02 3.61 17.94
C LYS A 255 -6.08 2.43 18.12
N TRP A 256 -4.90 2.45 17.50
CA TRP A 256 -3.87 1.42 17.67
C TRP A 256 -3.50 1.20 19.13
N ASN A 257 -3.23 2.30 19.85
CA ASN A 257 -2.85 2.25 21.27
C ASN A 257 -3.98 1.78 22.20
N SER A 258 -5.23 1.89 21.76
CA SER A 258 -6.40 1.37 22.49
C SER A 258 -6.59 -0.15 22.35
N LEU A 259 -5.93 -0.79 21.36
CA LEU A 259 -6.00 -2.24 21.16
C LEU A 259 -5.11 -2.98 22.13
N THR A 260 -5.56 -4.18 22.56
CA THR A 260 -4.71 -5.04 23.39
C THR A 260 -3.49 -5.54 22.61
N PRO A 261 -2.35 -5.85 23.30
CA PRO A 261 -1.15 -6.39 22.63
C PRO A 261 -1.43 -7.65 21.80
N GLU A 262 -2.37 -8.50 22.22
CA GLU A 262 -2.81 -9.67 21.46
C GLU A 262 -3.43 -9.28 20.12
N VAL A 263 -4.33 -8.28 20.12
CA VAL A 263 -4.99 -7.79 18.90
C VAL A 263 -3.96 -7.12 17.98
N GLN A 264 -3.09 -6.25 18.53
CA GLN A 264 -2.02 -5.61 17.76
C GLN A 264 -1.11 -6.65 17.09
N LYS A 265 -0.75 -7.71 17.82
CA LYS A 265 0.07 -8.80 17.26
C LYS A 265 -0.60 -9.47 16.07
N VAL A 266 -1.89 -9.76 16.13
CA VAL A 266 -2.63 -10.35 15.00
C VAL A 266 -2.58 -9.45 13.76
N PHE A 267 -2.75 -8.13 13.92
CA PHE A 267 -2.63 -7.18 12.81
C PHE A 267 -1.25 -7.25 12.15
N ILE A 268 -0.18 -7.26 12.94
CA ILE A 268 1.21 -7.27 12.42
C ILE A 268 1.58 -8.63 11.82
N ASP A 269 1.27 -9.75 12.49
CA ASP A 269 1.58 -11.08 11.97
C ASP A 269 0.86 -11.35 10.65
N THR A 270 -0.41 -10.95 10.56
CA THR A 270 -1.20 -11.05 9.33
C THR A 270 -0.62 -10.15 8.23
N ALA A 271 -0.19 -8.93 8.56
CA ALA A 271 0.45 -8.01 7.63
C ALA A 271 1.75 -8.61 7.05
N ARG A 272 2.60 -9.17 7.90
CA ARG A 272 3.86 -9.82 7.50
C ARG A 272 3.61 -10.99 6.55
N MET A 273 2.67 -11.87 6.90
CA MET A 273 2.26 -12.99 6.05
C MET A 273 1.72 -12.51 4.70
N MET A 274 0.87 -11.49 4.69
CA MET A 274 0.26 -10.96 3.46
C MET A 274 1.28 -10.27 2.57
N THR A 275 2.26 -9.54 3.12
CA THR A 275 3.35 -8.95 2.34
C THR A 275 4.12 -10.03 1.58
N ALA A 276 4.55 -11.10 2.26
CA ALA A 276 5.27 -12.21 1.64
C ALA A 276 4.44 -12.90 0.54
N ARG A 277 3.18 -13.25 0.85
CA ARG A 277 2.29 -13.93 -0.10
C ARG A 277 2.03 -13.09 -1.37
N TRP A 278 1.94 -11.78 -1.20
CA TRP A 278 1.55 -10.89 -2.28
C TRP A 278 2.67 -10.63 -3.30
N ILE A 279 3.94 -10.80 -2.93
CA ILE A 279 5.08 -10.67 -3.85
C ILE A 279 4.88 -11.62 -5.05
N CYS A 280 4.74 -12.91 -4.79
CA CYS A 280 4.53 -13.91 -5.86
C CYS A 280 3.29 -13.60 -6.70
N TYR A 281 2.19 -13.13 -6.07
CA TYR A 281 0.98 -12.78 -6.80
C TYR A 281 1.22 -11.62 -7.77
N VAL A 282 1.88 -10.55 -7.33
CA VAL A 282 2.12 -9.36 -8.16
C VAL A 282 2.95 -9.70 -9.39
N GLU A 283 3.98 -10.51 -9.25
CA GLU A 283 4.85 -10.93 -10.36
C GLU A 283 4.08 -11.77 -11.39
N LEU A 284 3.34 -12.77 -10.94
CA LEU A 284 2.53 -13.62 -11.81
C LEU A 284 1.40 -12.83 -12.50
N ASP A 285 0.75 -11.93 -11.78
CA ASP A 285 -0.31 -11.10 -12.33
C ASP A 285 0.25 -10.08 -13.34
N ASP A 286 1.43 -9.51 -13.11
CA ASP A 286 2.06 -8.59 -14.07
C ASP A 286 2.30 -9.29 -15.42
N ALA A 287 2.81 -10.50 -15.41
CA ALA A 287 3.01 -11.30 -16.63
C ALA A 287 1.69 -11.54 -17.37
N ARG A 288 0.62 -11.89 -16.64
CA ARG A 288 -0.73 -12.10 -17.20
C ARG A 288 -1.29 -10.83 -17.81
N VAL A 289 -1.24 -9.71 -17.08
CA VAL A 289 -1.74 -8.41 -17.56
C VAL A 289 -0.99 -7.96 -18.81
N ARG A 290 0.34 -8.12 -18.84
CA ARG A 290 1.16 -7.78 -20.02
C ARG A 290 0.78 -8.63 -21.23
N ALA A 291 0.53 -9.93 -21.05
CA ALA A 291 0.08 -10.81 -22.12
C ALA A 291 -1.30 -10.40 -22.67
N GLU A 292 -2.23 -10.05 -21.79
CA GLU A 292 -3.58 -9.58 -22.15
C GLU A 292 -3.53 -8.21 -22.85
N ALA A 293 -2.71 -7.29 -22.36
CA ALA A 293 -2.54 -5.96 -22.95
C ALA A 293 -1.98 -6.04 -24.39
N ARG A 294 -1.04 -6.97 -24.65
CA ARG A 294 -0.55 -7.22 -26.04
C ARG A 294 -1.69 -7.66 -26.96
N LYS A 295 -2.60 -8.51 -26.50
CA LYS A 295 -3.78 -8.93 -27.27
C LYS A 295 -4.73 -7.75 -27.56
N ASN A 296 -4.69 -6.70 -26.73
CA ASN A 296 -5.45 -5.46 -26.89
C ASN A 296 -4.63 -4.36 -27.61
N GLY A 297 -3.55 -4.72 -28.30
CA GLY A 297 -2.78 -3.82 -29.16
C GLY A 297 -1.74 -2.96 -28.44
N VAL A 298 -1.41 -3.25 -27.17
CA VAL A 298 -0.38 -2.51 -26.43
C VAL A 298 1.02 -3.08 -26.72
N THR A 299 1.92 -2.22 -27.15
CA THR A 299 3.35 -2.53 -27.32
C THR A 299 4.12 -2.24 -26.04
N PHE A 300 4.93 -3.19 -25.59
CA PHE A 300 5.89 -3.01 -24.52
C PHE A 300 7.25 -2.71 -25.15
N TYR A 301 7.60 -1.45 -25.24
CA TYR A 301 8.86 -0.98 -25.83
C TYR A 301 9.95 -0.85 -24.76
N THR A 302 11.11 -1.41 -25.02
CA THR A 302 12.27 -1.27 -24.14
C THR A 302 13.22 -0.23 -24.71
N LEU A 303 13.50 0.82 -23.94
CA LEU A 303 14.50 1.81 -24.31
C LEU A 303 15.87 1.12 -24.48
N PRO A 304 16.67 1.53 -25.48
CA PRO A 304 18.07 1.15 -25.56
C PRO A 304 18.80 1.42 -24.22
N PRO A 305 19.79 0.60 -23.84
CA PRO A 305 20.45 0.74 -22.54
C PRO A 305 21.00 2.16 -22.26
N GLU A 306 21.57 2.81 -23.28
CA GLU A 306 22.09 4.18 -23.19
C GLU A 306 20.98 5.22 -22.94
N GLU A 307 19.80 5.02 -23.53
CA GLU A 307 18.64 5.90 -23.33
C GLU A 307 18.01 5.70 -21.95
N ALA A 308 17.92 4.46 -21.50
CA ALA A 308 17.50 4.12 -20.14
C ALA A 308 18.45 4.71 -19.10
N ALA A 309 19.77 4.63 -19.33
CA ALA A 309 20.78 5.22 -18.45
C ALA A 309 20.63 6.75 -18.35
N LYS A 310 20.36 7.45 -19.47
CA LYS A 310 20.06 8.89 -19.45
C LYS A 310 18.83 9.20 -18.60
N MET A 311 17.76 8.40 -18.76
CA MET A 311 16.52 8.56 -18.00
C MET A 311 16.75 8.41 -16.48
N TYR A 312 17.45 7.37 -16.06
CA TYR A 312 17.77 7.17 -14.64
C TYR A 312 18.71 8.27 -14.11
N LYS A 313 19.76 8.62 -14.86
CA LYS A 313 20.68 9.69 -14.47
C LYS A 313 19.97 11.02 -14.25
N ALA A 314 19.02 11.36 -15.12
CA ALA A 314 18.20 12.57 -14.97
C ALA A 314 17.26 12.50 -13.75
N ALA A 315 16.78 11.31 -13.38
CA ALA A 315 15.86 11.10 -12.27
C ALA A 315 16.55 11.07 -10.89
N MET A 316 17.83 10.67 -10.78
CA MET A 316 18.52 10.49 -9.49
C MET A 316 18.54 11.72 -8.58
N PRO A 317 18.67 12.98 -9.08
CA PRO A 317 18.63 14.16 -8.21
C PRO A 317 17.32 14.34 -7.41
N VAL A 318 16.27 13.58 -7.72
CA VAL A 318 15.04 13.57 -6.95
C VAL A 318 15.25 13.07 -5.51
N TRP A 319 16.30 12.26 -5.27
CA TRP A 319 16.70 11.85 -3.93
C TRP A 319 17.07 13.03 -3.01
N ASP A 320 17.74 14.05 -3.56
CA ASP A 320 18.08 15.27 -2.79
C ASP A 320 16.81 16.06 -2.43
N ILE A 321 15.84 16.10 -3.35
CA ILE A 321 14.54 16.71 -3.08
C ILE A 321 13.77 15.94 -1.98
N TYR A 322 13.83 14.62 -2.00
CA TYR A 322 13.24 13.79 -0.96
C TYR A 322 13.84 14.10 0.42
N LEU A 323 15.18 14.09 0.51
CA LEU A 323 15.88 14.40 1.75
C LEU A 323 15.56 15.80 2.28
N GLU A 324 15.54 16.81 1.39
CA GLU A 324 15.20 18.19 1.77
C GLU A 324 13.73 18.32 2.22
N ASN A 325 12.79 17.63 1.57
CA ASN A 325 11.39 17.60 1.99
C ASN A 325 11.23 16.96 3.38
N CYS A 326 11.90 15.84 3.62
CA CYS A 326 11.92 15.19 4.93
C CYS A 326 12.56 16.08 5.99
N LYS A 327 13.67 16.76 5.68
CA LYS A 327 14.33 17.71 6.58
C LYS A 327 13.40 18.85 6.97
N ARG A 328 12.69 19.47 6.00
CA ARG A 328 11.70 20.53 6.28
C ARG A 328 10.55 20.05 7.17
N GLN A 329 10.22 18.76 7.13
CA GLN A 329 9.21 18.13 7.98
C GLN A 329 9.77 17.65 9.33
N GLY A 330 11.06 17.90 9.64
CA GLY A 330 11.73 17.46 10.87
C GLY A 330 12.03 15.95 10.90
N LEU A 331 12.16 15.31 9.72
CA LEU A 331 12.43 13.89 9.52
C LEU A 331 13.75 13.65 8.76
N GLY A 332 14.65 14.64 8.75
CA GLY A 332 15.89 14.57 7.95
C GLY A 332 16.84 13.47 8.39
N LYS A 333 16.95 13.21 9.71
CA LYS A 333 17.80 12.13 10.24
C LYS A 333 17.28 10.76 9.80
N GLU A 334 15.99 10.56 9.95
CA GLU A 334 15.30 9.32 9.55
C GLU A 334 15.45 9.07 8.03
N ALA A 335 15.29 10.09 7.22
CA ALA A 335 15.43 9.99 5.76
C ALA A 335 16.85 9.66 5.30
N ILE A 336 17.89 10.24 5.96
CA ILE A 336 19.29 9.90 5.71
C ILE A 336 19.55 8.43 6.04
N GLN A 337 19.10 7.97 7.21
CA GLN A 337 19.27 6.56 7.62
C GLN A 337 18.56 5.60 6.63
N ILE A 338 17.36 5.95 6.15
CA ILE A 338 16.66 5.16 5.12
C ILE A 338 17.51 5.06 3.85
N LYS A 339 18.06 6.19 3.38
CA LYS A 339 18.92 6.21 2.19
C LYS A 339 20.17 5.34 2.38
N GLU A 340 20.85 5.45 3.52
CA GLU A 340 22.02 4.63 3.87
C GLU A 340 21.69 3.12 3.91
N ILE A 341 20.52 2.74 4.47
CA ILE A 341 20.06 1.34 4.47
C ILE A 341 19.91 0.82 3.05
N LEU A 342 19.27 1.61 2.17
CA LEU A 342 19.06 1.24 0.78
C LEU A 342 20.39 1.16 0.02
N GLU A 343 21.28 2.14 0.14
CA GLU A 343 22.60 2.15 -0.51
C GLU A 343 23.45 0.96 -0.08
N LYS A 344 23.47 0.63 1.22
CA LYS A 344 24.16 -0.55 1.74
C LYS A 344 23.59 -1.86 1.18
N ARG A 345 22.28 -1.92 1.00
CA ARG A 345 21.62 -3.08 0.39
C ARG A 345 22.01 -3.24 -1.06
N PHE A 346 22.07 -2.15 -1.85
CA PHE A 346 22.53 -2.20 -3.24
C PHE A 346 23.96 -2.70 -3.36
N GLN A 347 24.90 -2.19 -2.53
CA GLN A 347 26.29 -2.63 -2.51
C GLN A 347 26.48 -4.14 -2.20
N ALA A 348 25.51 -4.77 -1.56
CA ALA A 348 25.56 -6.20 -1.27
C ALA A 348 25.22 -7.09 -2.48
N TYR A 349 24.74 -6.49 -3.58
CA TYR A 349 24.42 -7.19 -4.83
C TYR A 349 25.48 -6.98 -5.92
N ASP A 350 26.39 -5.99 -5.75
CA ASP A 350 27.54 -5.75 -6.62
C ASP A 350 28.73 -6.67 -6.22
#